data_3a13cc3176a80ebe872b73ffed143d9e
#
_entry.id   3a13cc3176a80ebe872b73ffed143d9e
#
_cell.length_a   1.000
_cell.length_b   1.000
_cell.length_c   1.000
_cell.angle_alpha   90.00
_cell.angle_beta   90.00
_cell.angle_gamma   90.00
#
_symmetry.space_group_name_H-M   'P 1'
#
loop_
_entity.id
_entity.type
_entity.pdbx_description
1 polymer ?
#
loop_
_entity_poly.entity_id
_entity_poly.type
_entity_poly.pdbx_seq_one_letter_code
_entity_poly.pdbx_strand_id
1 'polypeptide(L)'
;MIPYESVKKLKYLEACINESLRLHSTSSLGLPRLVPKAGLEVCGKFFKEGTVLSVPSYTIHRDSGVWGEDVNVYRPERWFERDPTAIQKTFNPFSFGPR
;
A
#
# COMPACT_ATOMS: atom_id res chain seq x y z
N MET A 1 -26.03 -18.82 5.61
CA MET A 1 -24.85 -18.13 5.01
C MET A 1 -25.15 -16.65 4.94
N ILE A 2 -24.25 -15.77 5.39
CA ILE A 2 -24.44 -14.31 5.31
C ILE A 2 -24.06 -13.86 3.91
N PRO A 3 -24.95 -13.15 3.17
CA PRO A 3 -24.63 -12.68 1.82
C PRO A 3 -23.50 -11.67 1.81
N TYR A 4 -22.64 -11.70 0.79
CA TYR A 4 -21.53 -10.75 0.61
C TYR A 4 -21.99 -9.28 0.66
N GLU A 5 -23.16 -8.99 0.05
CA GLU A 5 -23.76 -7.65 0.04
C GLU A 5 -24.06 -7.08 1.44
N SER A 6 -24.32 -7.96 2.42
CA SER A 6 -24.50 -7.55 3.81
C SER A 6 -23.16 -7.31 4.51
N VAL A 7 -22.16 -8.13 4.23
CA VAL A 7 -20.82 -8.02 4.83
C VAL A 7 -20.08 -6.76 4.37
N LYS A 8 -20.17 -6.40 3.10
CA LYS A 8 -19.50 -5.20 2.56
C LYS A 8 -20.01 -3.88 3.16
N LYS A 9 -21.16 -3.90 3.85
CA LYS A 9 -21.68 -2.71 4.56
C LYS A 9 -21.06 -2.52 5.94
N LEU A 10 -20.30 -3.50 6.42
CA LEU A 10 -19.66 -3.46 7.75
C LEU A 10 -18.36 -2.67 7.69
N LYS A 11 -18.45 -1.34 7.77
CA LYS A 11 -17.33 -0.42 7.62
C LYS A 11 -16.19 -0.66 8.59
N TYR A 12 -16.50 -1.02 9.83
CA TYR A 12 -15.46 -1.31 10.82
C TYR A 12 -14.72 -2.63 10.52
N LEU A 13 -15.41 -3.64 10.02
CA LEU A 13 -14.78 -4.88 9.57
C LEU A 13 -13.83 -4.61 8.38
N GLU A 14 -14.26 -3.79 7.43
CA GLU A 14 -13.41 -3.34 6.32
C GLU A 14 -12.15 -2.65 6.84
N ALA A 15 -12.30 -1.74 7.82
CA ALA A 15 -11.18 -1.05 8.44
C ALA A 15 -10.21 -2.01 9.15
N CYS A 16 -10.72 -3.03 9.84
CA CYS A 16 -9.90 -4.06 10.48
C CYS A 16 -9.10 -4.87 9.46
N ILE A 17 -9.71 -5.26 8.36
CA ILE A 17 -9.05 -6.00 7.28
C ILE A 17 -7.95 -5.13 6.64
N ASN A 18 -8.29 -3.89 6.32
CA ASN A 18 -7.35 -2.94 5.72
C ASN A 18 -6.17 -2.63 6.65
N GLU A 19 -6.41 -2.48 7.96
CA GLU A 19 -5.34 -2.26 8.93
C GLU A 19 -4.42 -3.47 9.07
N SER A 20 -4.96 -4.67 9.01
CA SER A 20 -4.18 -5.90 8.97
C SER A 20 -3.30 -5.96 7.73
N LEU A 21 -3.84 -5.63 6.56
CA LEU A 21 -3.10 -5.58 5.30
C LEU A 21 -2.06 -4.45 5.27
N ARG A 22 -2.32 -3.33 5.95
CA ARG A 22 -1.36 -2.24 6.09
C ARG A 22 -0.12 -2.69 6.86
N LEU A 23 -0.33 -3.33 8.01
CA LEU A 23 0.76 -3.81 8.87
C LEU A 23 1.47 -5.05 8.30
N HIS A 24 0.74 -5.93 7.66
CA HIS A 24 1.20 -7.21 7.13
C HIS A 24 0.75 -7.40 5.68
N SER A 25 1.24 -6.53 4.79
CA SER A 25 0.95 -6.68 3.36
C SER A 25 1.61 -7.91 2.76
N THR A 26 0.93 -8.56 1.83
CA THR A 26 1.42 -9.75 1.13
C THR A 26 2.75 -9.51 0.40
N SER A 27 2.93 -8.30 -0.13
CA SER A 27 4.13 -7.90 -0.88
C SER A 27 4.95 -6.86 -0.09
N SER A 28 5.30 -7.16 1.15
CA SER A 28 5.98 -6.22 2.06
C SER A 28 7.25 -5.61 1.48
N LEU A 29 8.07 -6.41 0.79
CA LEU A 29 9.31 -5.97 0.15
C LEU A 29 9.08 -5.38 -1.26
N GLY A 30 7.83 -5.34 -1.72
CA GLY A 30 7.47 -4.96 -3.08
C GLY A 30 7.70 -6.10 -4.08
N LEU A 31 7.28 -5.86 -5.32
CA LEU A 31 7.50 -6.77 -6.43
C LEU A 31 8.60 -6.19 -7.33
N PRO A 32 9.74 -6.90 -7.48
CA PRO A 32 10.85 -6.39 -8.27
C PRO A 32 10.48 -6.29 -9.76
N ARG A 33 10.95 -5.22 -10.40
CA ARG A 33 10.80 -4.94 -11.81
C ARG A 33 12.15 -4.63 -12.43
N LEU A 34 12.41 -5.18 -13.60
CA LEU A 34 13.60 -4.87 -14.39
C LEU A 34 13.36 -3.60 -15.21
N VAL A 35 14.32 -2.70 -15.18
CA VAL A 35 14.31 -1.52 -16.04
C VAL A 35 14.51 -1.96 -17.49
N PRO A 36 13.63 -1.52 -18.41
CA PRO A 36 13.70 -1.91 -19.82
C PRO A 36 14.92 -1.31 -20.53
N LYS A 37 15.15 -1.78 -21.77
CA LYS A 37 16.31 -1.41 -22.61
C LYS A 37 16.51 0.11 -22.78
N ALA A 38 15.44 0.88 -22.84
CA ALA A 38 15.52 2.34 -22.97
C ALA A 38 15.95 3.06 -21.67
N GLY A 39 16.06 2.33 -20.54
CA GLY A 39 16.21 2.93 -19.23
C GLY A 39 14.89 3.48 -18.70
N LEU A 40 14.92 4.00 -17.49
CA LEU A 40 13.76 4.59 -16.83
C LEU A 40 14.18 5.75 -15.96
N GLU A 41 13.47 6.87 -16.06
CA GLU A 41 13.63 8.00 -15.15
C GLU A 41 12.50 7.98 -14.10
N VAL A 42 12.88 8.05 -12.82
CA VAL A 42 11.97 8.14 -11.70
C VAL A 42 12.40 9.25 -10.77
N CYS A 43 11.51 10.21 -10.53
CA CYS A 43 11.79 11.37 -9.66
C CYS A 43 13.11 12.08 -9.98
N GLY A 44 13.40 12.33 -11.27
CA GLY A 44 14.59 13.00 -11.74
C GLY A 44 15.87 12.16 -11.70
N LYS A 45 15.79 10.88 -11.35
CA LYS A 45 16.92 9.96 -11.32
C LYS A 45 16.80 8.91 -12.42
N PHE A 46 17.83 8.80 -13.26
CA PHE A 46 17.87 7.83 -14.35
C PHE A 46 18.41 6.47 -13.88
N PHE A 47 17.73 5.41 -14.28
CA PHE A 47 18.13 4.02 -14.05
C PHE A 47 18.38 3.32 -15.38
N LYS A 48 19.55 2.72 -15.52
CA LYS A 48 19.94 1.98 -16.72
C LYS A 48 19.23 0.64 -16.86
N GLU A 49 19.23 0.09 -18.08
CA GLU A 49 18.74 -1.25 -18.37
C GLU A 49 19.28 -2.29 -17.38
N GLY A 50 18.42 -3.23 -16.99
CA GLY A 50 18.75 -4.33 -16.10
C GLY A 50 18.80 -3.94 -14.62
N THR A 51 18.63 -2.66 -14.26
CA THR A 51 18.47 -2.27 -12.86
C THR A 51 17.18 -2.88 -12.30
N VAL A 52 17.24 -3.46 -11.10
CA VAL A 52 16.08 -3.97 -10.40
C VAL A 52 15.51 -2.87 -9.50
N LEU A 53 14.25 -2.51 -9.72
CA LEU A 53 13.52 -1.55 -8.90
C LEU A 53 12.36 -2.25 -8.19
N SER A 54 12.10 -1.84 -6.97
CA SER A 54 10.98 -2.32 -6.17
C SER A 54 10.43 -1.21 -5.28
N VAL A 55 9.13 -1.25 -5.01
CA VAL A 55 8.47 -0.31 -4.09
C VAL A 55 7.97 -1.12 -2.91
N PRO A 56 8.65 -1.04 -1.75
CA PRO A 56 8.27 -1.84 -0.59
C PRO A 56 7.02 -1.29 0.10
N SER A 57 5.95 -2.06 0.08
CA SER A 57 4.70 -1.70 0.78
C SER A 57 4.92 -1.49 2.27
N TYR A 58 5.82 -2.25 2.88
CA TYR A 58 6.19 -2.10 4.29
C TYR A 58 6.57 -0.65 4.64
N THR A 59 7.42 -0.02 3.82
CA THR A 59 7.88 1.36 4.05
C THR A 59 6.74 2.37 3.82
N ILE A 60 6.01 2.23 2.71
CA ILE A 60 4.92 3.14 2.36
C ILE A 60 3.79 3.08 3.38
N HIS A 61 3.44 1.89 3.85
CA HIS A 61 2.38 1.70 4.84
C HIS A 61 2.77 2.16 6.25
N ARG A 62 4.01 2.63 6.44
CA ARG A 62 4.52 3.18 7.70
C ARG A 62 5.01 4.63 7.59
N ASP A 63 4.69 5.29 6.50
CA ASP A 63 4.97 6.72 6.36
C ASP A 63 4.10 7.53 7.34
N SER A 64 4.72 8.17 8.33
CA SER A 64 4.02 8.93 9.36
C SER A 64 3.26 10.14 8.81
N GLY A 65 3.71 10.69 7.69
CA GLY A 65 3.02 11.79 7.00
C GLY A 65 1.64 11.40 6.49
N VAL A 66 1.46 10.13 6.10
CA VAL A 66 0.17 9.59 5.64
C VAL A 66 -0.61 8.93 6.78
N TRP A 67 0.06 8.09 7.58
CA TRP A 67 -0.59 7.17 8.51
C TRP A 67 -0.61 7.65 9.96
N GLY A 68 0.14 8.72 10.31
CA GLY A 68 0.27 9.26 11.67
C GLY A 68 1.48 8.72 12.40
N GLU A 69 1.75 9.29 13.59
CA GLU A 69 2.91 8.90 14.40
C GLU A 69 2.83 7.47 14.94
N ASP A 70 1.62 6.93 15.09
CA ASP A 70 1.34 5.60 15.62
C ASP A 70 1.33 4.51 14.54
N VAL A 71 2.23 4.62 13.56
CA VAL A 71 2.26 3.74 12.37
C VAL A 71 2.40 2.24 12.68
N ASN A 72 3.01 1.90 13.81
CA ASN A 72 3.22 0.50 14.22
C ASN A 72 2.10 -0.05 15.11
N VAL A 73 1.12 0.77 15.47
CA VAL A 73 -0.02 0.37 16.28
C VAL A 73 -1.17 -0.08 15.40
N TYR A 74 -1.74 -1.25 15.70
CA TYR A 74 -2.98 -1.72 15.07
C TYR A 74 -4.15 -0.86 15.55
N ARG A 75 -4.66 0.00 14.70
CA ARG A 75 -5.74 0.94 15.01
C ARG A 75 -6.64 1.16 13.80
N PRO A 76 -7.72 0.37 13.68
CA PRO A 76 -8.66 0.46 12.56
C PRO A 76 -9.32 1.85 12.40
N GLU A 77 -9.48 2.58 13.50
CA GLU A 77 -10.10 3.92 13.52
C GLU A 77 -9.37 4.92 12.63
N ARG A 78 -8.07 4.73 12.35
CA ARG A 78 -7.31 5.61 11.45
C ARG A 78 -7.92 5.73 10.05
N TRP A 79 -8.63 4.68 9.60
CA TRP A 79 -9.29 4.64 8.30
C TRP A 79 -10.48 5.60 8.17
N PHE A 80 -11.01 6.06 9.30
CA PHE A 80 -12.09 7.07 9.35
C PHE A 80 -11.58 8.48 9.64
N GLU A 81 -10.37 8.62 10.18
CA GLU A 81 -9.78 9.88 10.62
C GLU A 81 -8.89 10.53 9.57
N ARG A 82 -8.34 9.75 8.65
CA ARG A 82 -7.35 10.21 7.67
C ARG A 82 -7.99 10.61 6.35
N ASP A 83 -7.27 11.43 5.57
CA ASP A 83 -7.70 11.82 4.23
C ASP A 83 -7.82 10.57 3.32
N PRO A 84 -9.04 10.26 2.83
CA PRO A 84 -9.27 9.10 1.97
C PRO A 84 -8.44 9.12 0.69
N THR A 85 -8.15 10.29 0.13
CA THR A 85 -7.36 10.45 -1.10
C THR A 85 -5.90 10.08 -0.87
N ALA A 86 -5.31 10.52 0.23
CA ALA A 86 -3.93 10.17 0.60
C ALA A 86 -3.80 8.66 0.85
N ILE A 87 -4.74 8.09 1.59
CA ILE A 87 -4.81 6.65 1.86
C ILE A 87 -4.90 5.85 0.55
N GLN A 88 -5.82 6.22 -0.34
CA GLN A 88 -6.04 5.50 -1.60
C GLN A 88 -4.79 5.48 -2.49
N LYS A 89 -4.02 6.56 -2.51
CA LYS A 89 -2.77 6.66 -3.28
C LYS A 89 -1.64 5.84 -2.67
N THR A 90 -1.67 5.60 -1.38
CA THR A 90 -0.56 5.03 -0.62
C THR A 90 -0.81 3.57 -0.23
N PHE A 91 -2.08 3.17 -0.06
CA PHE A 91 -2.45 1.82 0.34
C PHE A 91 -2.41 0.86 -0.86
N ASN A 92 -1.38 0.04 -0.92
CA ASN A 92 -1.15 -0.91 -2.02
C ASN A 92 -0.71 -2.31 -1.54
N PRO A 93 -1.50 -2.98 -0.72
CA PRO A 93 -1.11 -4.25 -0.09
C PRO A 93 -0.82 -5.37 -1.12
N PHE A 94 -1.32 -5.24 -2.35
CA PHE A 94 -1.16 -6.20 -3.44
C PHE A 94 -0.35 -5.66 -4.62
N SER A 95 0.34 -4.49 -4.44
CA SER A 95 1.05 -3.80 -5.50
C SER A 95 0.16 -3.19 -6.58
N PHE A 96 0.76 -2.43 -7.50
CA PHE A 96 0.10 -1.78 -8.64
C PHE A 96 0.80 -2.14 -9.96
N GLY A 97 0.08 -1.94 -11.07
CA GLY A 97 0.60 -2.05 -12.42
C GLY A 97 0.53 -3.45 -13.02
N PRO A 98 0.87 -3.57 -14.31
CA PRO A 98 0.89 -4.85 -15.01
C PRO A 98 1.99 -5.76 -14.47
N ARG A 99 1.75 -7.06 -14.60
CA ARG A 99 2.70 -8.12 -14.25
C ARG A 99 3.72 -8.35 -15.35
#